data_1ef1e0260fed5ca13ac04d0c0b31391d
#
_entry.id   1ef1e0260fed5ca13ac04d0c0b31391d
#
_cell.length_a   1.000
_cell.length_b   1.000
_cell.length_c   1.000
_cell.angle_alpha   90.00
_cell.angle_beta   90.00
_cell.angle_gamma   90.00
#
_symmetry.space_group_name_H-M   'P 1'
#
loop_
_entity.id
_entity.type
_entity.pdbx_description
1 polymer ?
#
loop_
_entity_poly.entity_id
_entity_poly.type
_entity_poly.pdbx_seq_one_letter_code
_entity_poly.pdbx_strand_id
1 'polypeptide(L)' 'MNKRIGPITLDGEAADRITVLTLKEQRVYLKKELKEWKKNPRTDTNPDGYWLHPEDVQINTRMIESLNTVIKYFGG' A
#
# COMPACT_ATOMS: atom_id res chain seq x y z
N MET A 1 -15.75 -29.31 -13.22
CA MET A 1 -15.71 -28.46 -12.90
C MET A 1 -15.40 -28.03 -12.42
N ASN A 2 -15.43 -28.14 -12.76
CA ASN A 2 -15.34 -27.34 -12.54
C ASN A 2 -15.14 -26.86 -12.14
N LYS A 3 -15.25 -27.22 -12.43
CA LYS A 3 -15.30 -26.44 -12.28
C LYS A 3 -15.11 -26.01 -11.58
N ARG A 4 -15.16 -26.03 -11.72
CA ARG A 4 -15.09 -25.17 -11.21
C ARG A 4 -15.34 -24.84 -10.33
N ILE A 5 -15.78 -25.40 -10.20
CA ILE A 5 -16.04 -24.73 -9.48
C ILE A 5 -15.84 -24.65 -8.84
N GLY A 6 -16.17 -24.97 -8.73
CA GLY A 6 -16.04 -24.58 -8.26
C GLY A 6 -15.30 -24.11 -8.15
N PRO A 7 -15.17 -24.66 -8.39
CA PRO A 7 -14.29 -23.72 -8.12
C PRO A 7 -14.43 -22.51 -8.60
N ILE A 8 -14.25 -22.02 -8.17
CA ILE A 8 -14.35 -20.67 -8.54
C ILE A 8 -13.21 -20.35 -9.48
N THR A 9 -13.52 -20.19 -10.71
CA THR A 9 -12.55 -19.74 -11.68
C THR A 9 -12.59 -18.21 -11.72
N LEU A 10 -11.53 -17.57 -11.29
CA LEU A 10 -11.39 -16.14 -11.46
C LEU A 10 -10.90 -15.88 -12.88
N ASP A 11 -11.61 -15.05 -13.62
CA ASP A 11 -11.07 -14.58 -14.89
C ASP A 11 -10.00 -13.51 -14.63
N GLY A 12 -9.27 -13.11 -15.65
CA GLY A 12 -8.20 -12.13 -15.52
C GLY A 12 -8.67 -10.80 -14.97
N GLU A 13 -9.87 -10.38 -15.34
CA GLU A 13 -10.44 -9.12 -14.87
C GLU A 13 -10.74 -9.16 -13.37
N ALA A 14 -11.32 -10.26 -12.88
CA ALA A 14 -11.62 -10.41 -11.47
C ALA A 14 -10.32 -10.45 -10.64
N ALA A 15 -9.31 -11.18 -11.14
CA ALA A 15 -8.02 -11.25 -10.47
C ALA A 15 -7.35 -9.88 -10.41
N ASP A 16 -7.43 -9.10 -11.49
CA ASP A 16 -6.87 -7.76 -11.54
C ASP A 16 -7.55 -6.82 -10.55
N ARG A 17 -8.86 -6.92 -10.39
CA ARG A 17 -9.58 -6.11 -9.40
C ARG A 17 -9.15 -6.43 -7.98
N ILE A 18 -9.00 -7.71 -7.65
CA ILE A 18 -8.54 -8.12 -6.34
C ILE A 18 -7.14 -7.59 -6.08
N THR A 19 -6.26 -7.68 -7.08
CA THR A 19 -4.90 -7.17 -7.00
C THR A 19 -4.90 -5.66 -6.75
N VAL A 20 -5.70 -4.91 -7.49
CA VAL A 20 -5.80 -3.46 -7.35
C VAL A 20 -6.28 -3.08 -5.95
N LEU A 21 -7.31 -3.76 -5.43
CA LEU A 21 -7.82 -3.48 -4.08
C LEU A 21 -6.75 -3.72 -3.02
N THR A 22 -6.02 -4.83 -3.13
CA THR A 22 -4.94 -5.15 -2.20
C THR A 22 -3.83 -4.09 -2.25
N LEU A 23 -3.44 -3.68 -3.45
CA LEU A 23 -2.41 -2.66 -3.63
C LEU A 23 -2.87 -1.31 -3.08
N LYS A 24 -4.14 -0.97 -3.27
CA LYS A 24 -4.69 0.28 -2.72
C LYS A 24 -4.70 0.26 -1.19
N GLU A 25 -5.01 -0.87 -0.58
CA GLU A 25 -4.95 -1.01 0.87
C GLU A 25 -3.53 -0.82 1.40
N GLN A 26 -2.56 -1.41 0.73
CA GLN A 26 -1.16 -1.21 1.07
C GLN A 26 -0.75 0.25 0.96
N ARG A 27 -1.19 0.91 -0.10
CA ARG A 27 -0.90 2.33 -0.31
C ARG A 27 -1.49 3.18 0.80
N VAL A 28 -2.72 2.92 1.20
CA VAL A 28 -3.37 3.65 2.29
C VAL A 28 -2.57 3.49 3.59
N TYR A 29 -2.16 2.27 3.88
CA TYR A 29 -1.37 1.99 5.08
C TYR A 29 -0.06 2.78 5.09
N LEU A 30 0.69 2.75 3.98
CA LEU A 30 1.96 3.45 3.88
C LEU A 30 1.78 4.95 3.95
N LYS A 31 0.76 5.49 3.31
CA LYS A 31 0.46 6.92 3.38
C LYS A 31 0.08 7.35 4.79
N LYS A 32 -0.70 6.54 5.49
CA LYS A 32 -1.09 6.83 6.86
C LYS A 32 0.13 6.90 7.77
N GLU A 33 1.05 5.97 7.61
CA GLU A 33 2.28 5.92 8.39
C GLU A 33 3.12 7.18 8.18
N LEU A 34 3.32 7.57 6.93
CA LEU A 34 4.06 8.79 6.61
C LEU A 34 3.34 10.03 7.11
N LYS A 35 2.02 10.06 7.03
CA LYS A 35 1.23 11.19 7.51
C LYS A 35 1.37 11.37 9.01
N GLU A 36 1.30 10.29 9.78
CA GLU A 36 1.47 10.33 11.22
C GLU A 36 2.87 10.83 11.58
N TRP A 37 3.88 10.35 10.88
CA TRP A 37 5.24 10.80 11.10
C TRP A 37 5.42 12.28 10.78
N LYS A 38 4.89 12.76 9.65
CA LYS A 38 5.02 14.17 9.26
C LYS A 38 4.29 15.08 10.21
N LYS A 39 3.15 14.63 10.74
CA LYS A 39 2.33 15.40 11.65
C LYS A 39 2.99 15.55 13.02
N ASN A 40 3.63 14.51 13.50
CA ASN A 40 4.16 14.47 14.85
C ASN A 40 5.44 13.62 14.90
N PRO A 41 6.52 14.06 14.24
CA PRO A 41 7.75 13.26 14.20
C PRO A 41 8.43 13.22 15.56
N ARG A 42 8.99 12.07 15.88
CA ARG A 42 9.78 11.92 17.09
C ARG A 42 11.14 12.56 16.88
N THR A 43 11.47 13.51 17.74
CA THR A 43 12.74 14.23 17.71
C THR A 43 13.25 14.39 19.14
N ASP A 44 14.45 14.95 19.27
CA ASP A 44 15.01 15.23 20.60
C ASP A 44 14.13 16.17 21.41
N THR A 45 13.42 17.08 20.73
CA THR A 45 12.49 18.02 21.36
C THR A 45 11.08 17.49 21.45
N ASN A 46 10.80 16.34 20.82
CA ASN A 46 9.48 15.71 20.81
C ASN A 46 9.63 14.19 20.97
N PRO A 47 10.05 13.72 22.16
CA PRO A 47 10.34 12.30 22.37
C PRO A 47 9.10 11.41 22.29
N ASP A 48 7.91 11.96 22.44
CA ASP A 48 6.65 11.22 22.36
C ASP A 48 6.09 11.15 20.92
N GLY A 49 6.82 11.69 19.95
CA GLY A 49 6.39 11.68 18.57
C GLY A 49 6.46 10.31 17.93
N TYR A 50 5.91 10.23 16.72
CA TYR A 50 5.91 9.00 15.93
C TYR A 50 7.31 8.74 15.37
N TRP A 51 7.85 7.57 15.73
CA TRP A 51 9.18 7.18 15.25
C TRP A 51 9.11 6.50 13.90
N LEU A 52 9.89 6.99 12.95
CA LEU A 52 10.06 6.35 11.66
C LEU A 52 11.51 6.58 11.24
N HIS A 53 12.21 5.48 10.97
CA HIS A 53 13.61 5.56 10.56
C HIS A 53 13.74 6.33 9.25
N PRO A 54 14.77 7.19 9.08
CA PRO A 54 14.94 7.96 7.84
C PRO A 54 14.94 7.11 6.57
N GLU A 55 15.53 5.91 6.63
CA GLU A 55 15.51 4.99 5.49
C GLU A 55 14.09 4.51 5.20
N ASP A 56 13.29 4.29 6.25
CA ASP A 56 11.91 3.84 6.08
C ASP A 56 11.05 4.92 5.44
N VAL A 57 11.33 6.19 5.72
CA VAL A 57 10.65 7.31 5.06
C VAL A 57 10.87 7.23 3.55
N GLN A 58 12.14 7.03 3.14
CA GLN A 58 12.46 6.91 1.72
C GLN A 58 11.86 5.65 1.10
N ILE A 59 11.96 4.53 1.80
CA ILE A 59 11.42 3.25 1.32
C ILE A 59 9.90 3.36 1.16
N ASN A 60 9.21 3.89 2.15
CA ASN A 60 7.75 4.03 2.09
C ASN A 60 7.34 4.97 0.94
N THR A 61 8.07 6.05 0.74
CA THR A 61 7.79 6.99 -0.35
C THR A 61 7.94 6.29 -1.71
N ARG A 62 9.03 5.54 -1.88
CA ARG A 62 9.27 4.80 -3.12
C ARG A 62 8.24 3.71 -3.34
N MET A 63 7.84 3.02 -2.28
CA MET A 63 6.81 2.00 -2.37
C MET A 63 5.47 2.58 -2.79
N ILE A 64 5.09 3.74 -2.25
CA ILE A 64 3.87 4.42 -2.64
C ILE A 64 3.90 4.77 -4.13
N GLU A 65 5.02 5.29 -4.62
CA GLU A 65 5.18 5.60 -6.04
C GLU A 65 5.08 4.36 -6.90
N SER A 66 5.74 3.28 -6.48
CA SER A 66 5.67 2.00 -7.18
C SER A 66 4.26 1.45 -7.20
N LEU A 67 3.56 1.51 -6.06
CA LEU A 67 2.16 1.07 -5.97
C LEU A 67 1.27 1.89 -6.88
N ASN A 68 1.46 3.21 -6.94
CA ASN A 68 0.71 4.06 -7.85
C ASN A 68 0.90 3.62 -9.31
N THR A 69 2.13 3.32 -9.69
CA THR A 69 2.44 2.85 -11.05
C THR A 69 1.77 1.52 -11.35
N VAL A 70 1.88 0.56 -10.43
CA VAL A 70 1.29 -0.77 -10.62
C VAL A 70 -0.24 -0.70 -10.64
N ILE A 71 -0.84 0.07 -9.73
CA ILE A 71 -2.29 0.25 -9.69
C ILE A 71 -2.78 0.83 -11.01
N LYS A 72 -2.08 1.84 -11.53
CA LYS A 72 -2.43 2.45 -12.80
C LYS A 72 -2.32 1.45 -13.94
N TYR A 73 -1.29 0.59 -13.92
CA TYR A 73 -1.11 -0.46 -14.91
C TYR A 73 -2.32 -1.39 -14.96
N PHE A 74 -2.90 -1.72 -13.82
CA PHE A 74 -4.08 -2.57 -13.73
C PHE A 74 -5.40 -1.81 -13.94
N GLY A 75 -5.34 -0.53 -14.26
CA GLY A 75 -6.52 0.26 -14.55
C GLY A 75 -7.25 0.78 -13.31
N GLY A 76 -6.56 0.81 -12.18
CA GLY A 76 -7.16 1.21 -10.91
C GLY A 76 -6.99 2.71 -10.54
#